data_f319e8cd0ce21f57e266df48f871cfdf
#
_entry.id   f319e8cd0ce21f57e266df48f871cfdf
#
_cell.length_a   1.000
_cell.length_b   1.000
_cell.length_c   1.000
_cell.angle_alpha   90.00
_cell.angle_beta   90.00
_cell.angle_gamma   90.00
#
_symmetry.space_group_name_H-M   'P 1'
#
loop_
_entity.id
_entity.type
_entity.pdbx_description
1 polymer ?
#
loop_
_entity_poly.entity_id
_entity_poly.type
_entity_poly.pdbx_seq_one_letter_code
_entity_poly.pdbx_strand_id
1 'polypeptide(L)'
;SGANAKVRNSTLAREVDGKKVWEFTVEEVEQIKSSGEAVLKGVKGKIYREDGSVLEVVAGGGKVKNEAKDFELNDKVVAVLSSGGKLTAESIRWQQNEDVITASGNVRLLKDDTLATGDKAVTSSAFERLKLEGHAEVQRGGDYNE
;
A
#
# COMPACT_ATOMS: atom_id res chain seq x y z
N SER A 1 15.15 26.73 9.92
CA SER A 1 14.88 25.53 9.14
C SER A 1 15.59 25.59 7.82
N GLY A 2 16.37 24.63 7.47
CA GLY A 2 16.97 24.53 6.16
C GLY A 2 15.93 24.17 5.09
N ALA A 3 16.28 24.33 3.83
CA ALA A 3 15.45 23.90 2.72
C ALA A 3 15.32 22.37 2.70
N ASN A 4 14.11 21.89 2.42
CA ASN A 4 13.90 20.48 2.19
C ASN A 4 14.45 20.10 0.81
N ALA A 5 14.95 18.87 0.69
CA ALA A 5 15.44 18.36 -0.59
C ALA A 5 14.31 17.74 -1.36
N LYS A 6 14.18 18.10 -2.64
CA LYS A 6 13.22 17.50 -3.58
C LYS A 6 13.97 16.81 -4.70
N VAL A 7 13.51 15.61 -5.04
CA VAL A 7 14.03 14.83 -6.15
C VAL A 7 12.85 14.33 -6.98
N ARG A 8 12.98 14.37 -8.30
CA ARG A 8 11.96 13.90 -9.23
C ARG A 8 12.34 12.55 -9.81
N ASN A 9 11.32 11.75 -10.13
CA ASN A 9 11.46 10.46 -10.81
C ASN A 9 12.45 9.55 -10.07
N SER A 10 12.15 9.30 -8.80
CA SER A 10 13.01 8.48 -7.95
C SER A 10 12.47 7.08 -7.80
N THR A 11 13.39 6.15 -7.52
CA THR A 11 13.05 4.77 -7.17
C THR A 11 13.58 4.47 -5.77
N LEU A 12 12.70 3.94 -4.93
CA LEU A 12 13.02 3.42 -3.61
C LEU A 12 12.89 1.91 -3.68
N ALA A 13 13.88 1.17 -3.22
CA ALA A 13 13.83 -0.28 -3.28
C ALA A 13 14.54 -0.90 -2.09
N ARG A 14 14.15 -2.13 -1.76
CA ARG A 14 14.84 -2.93 -0.75
C ARG A 14 15.17 -4.28 -1.33
N GLU A 15 16.41 -4.72 -1.08
CA GLU A 15 16.88 -6.06 -1.40
C GLU A 15 17.31 -6.76 -0.12
N VAL A 16 17.05 -8.06 -0.08
CA VAL A 16 17.49 -8.94 0.99
C VAL A 16 18.10 -10.17 0.33
N ASP A 17 19.36 -10.47 0.63
CA ASP A 17 20.10 -11.59 0.06
C ASP A 17 20.06 -11.60 -1.48
N GLY A 18 20.24 -10.42 -2.07
CA GLY A 18 20.26 -10.25 -3.53
C GLY A 18 18.90 -10.27 -4.22
N LYS A 19 17.81 -10.42 -3.46
CA LYS A 19 16.45 -10.42 -4.01
C LYS A 19 15.75 -9.13 -3.67
N LYS A 20 15.07 -8.56 -4.65
CA LYS A 20 14.23 -7.37 -4.45
C LYS A 20 12.98 -7.77 -3.68
N VAL A 21 12.73 -7.11 -2.55
CA VAL A 21 11.56 -7.36 -1.69
C VAL A 21 10.44 -6.41 -2.02
N TRP A 22 10.76 -5.16 -2.33
CA TRP A 22 9.80 -4.18 -2.81
C TRP A 22 10.53 -3.10 -3.60
N GLU A 23 9.76 -2.40 -4.44
CA GLU A 23 10.23 -1.28 -5.24
C GLU A 23 9.10 -0.29 -5.44
N PHE A 24 9.36 0.99 -5.14
CA PHE A 24 8.42 2.07 -5.37
C PHE A 24 9.06 3.10 -6.29
N THR A 25 8.35 3.47 -7.34
CA THR A 25 8.72 4.59 -8.20
C THR A 25 7.80 5.75 -7.88
N VAL A 26 8.36 6.94 -7.80
CA VAL A 26 7.62 8.15 -7.40
C VAL A 26 7.96 9.28 -8.35
N GLU A 27 6.98 10.12 -8.64
CA GLU A 27 7.18 11.30 -9.48
C GLU A 27 7.99 12.36 -8.74
N GLU A 28 7.77 12.49 -7.44
CA GLU A 28 8.50 13.44 -6.60
C GLU A 28 8.66 12.90 -5.19
N VAL A 29 9.84 13.08 -4.63
CA VAL A 29 10.15 12.84 -3.21
C VAL A 29 10.63 14.13 -2.60
N GLU A 30 10.04 14.50 -1.47
CA GLU A 30 10.55 15.61 -0.66
C GLU A 30 11.01 15.09 0.70
N GLN A 31 12.30 15.23 0.99
CA GLN A 31 12.84 14.92 2.31
C GLN A 31 12.56 16.09 3.24
N ILE A 32 11.84 15.82 4.32
CA ILE A 32 11.51 16.83 5.33
C ILE A 32 12.58 16.78 6.40
N LYS A 33 13.43 17.78 6.42
CA LYS A 33 14.59 17.83 7.29
C LYS A 33 14.22 17.75 8.77
N SER A 34 13.13 18.42 9.17
CA SER A 34 12.73 18.49 10.59
C SER A 34 12.23 17.16 11.14
N SER A 35 11.58 16.33 10.32
CA SER A 35 10.97 15.06 10.77
C SER A 35 11.72 13.83 10.31
N GLY A 36 12.58 13.95 9.30
CA GLY A 36 13.23 12.82 8.67
C GLY A 36 12.31 11.99 7.79
N GLU A 37 11.07 12.45 7.57
CA GLU A 37 10.11 11.78 6.69
C GLU A 37 10.38 12.11 5.24
N ALA A 38 9.99 11.21 4.34
CA ALA A 38 9.94 11.49 2.92
C ALA A 38 8.48 11.58 2.49
N VAL A 39 8.12 12.68 1.84
CA VAL A 39 6.78 12.89 1.29
C VAL A 39 6.83 12.55 -0.20
N LEU A 40 5.89 11.71 -0.63
CA LEU A 40 5.86 11.14 -1.99
C LEU A 40 4.68 11.68 -2.77
N LYS A 41 4.88 11.89 -4.07
CA LYS A 41 3.81 12.20 -5.02
C LYS A 41 3.88 11.26 -6.20
N GLY A 42 2.73 10.76 -6.65
CA GLY A 42 2.63 9.89 -7.80
C GLY A 42 3.35 8.57 -7.58
N VAL A 43 2.75 7.68 -6.79
CA VAL A 43 3.41 6.45 -6.32
C VAL A 43 2.94 5.25 -7.12
N LYS A 44 3.89 4.44 -7.60
CA LYS A 44 3.64 3.10 -8.13
C LYS A 44 4.61 2.15 -7.45
N GLY A 45 4.09 1.12 -6.81
CA GLY A 45 4.89 0.20 -6.04
C GLY A 45 4.65 -1.25 -6.40
N LYS A 46 5.64 -2.07 -6.12
CA LYS A 46 5.55 -3.53 -6.21
C LYS A 46 6.13 -4.13 -4.95
N ILE A 47 5.40 -5.05 -4.37
CA ILE A 47 5.87 -5.87 -3.26
C ILE A 47 6.00 -7.28 -3.80
N TYR A 48 7.21 -7.82 -3.77
CA TYR A 48 7.53 -9.16 -4.28
C TYR A 48 7.41 -10.15 -3.13
N ARG A 49 6.47 -11.07 -3.24
CA ARG A 49 6.19 -12.04 -2.18
C ARG A 49 7.00 -13.32 -2.40
N GLU A 50 7.26 -14.04 -1.31
CA GLU A 50 8.07 -15.26 -1.34
C GLU A 50 7.45 -16.35 -2.23
N ASP A 51 6.13 -16.39 -2.35
CA ASP A 51 5.43 -17.36 -3.20
C ASP A 51 5.46 -17.03 -4.69
N GLY A 52 6.15 -15.95 -5.05
CA GLY A 52 6.24 -15.48 -6.43
C GLY A 52 5.14 -14.52 -6.86
N SER A 53 4.12 -14.31 -6.02
CA SER A 53 3.09 -13.32 -6.32
C SER A 53 3.64 -11.90 -6.12
N VAL A 54 3.02 -10.94 -6.79
CA VAL A 54 3.39 -9.53 -6.72
C VAL A 54 2.17 -8.71 -6.36
N LEU A 55 2.30 -7.86 -5.35
CA LEU A 55 1.28 -6.88 -5.02
C LEU A 55 1.68 -5.56 -5.68
N GLU A 56 0.88 -5.10 -6.63
CA GLU A 56 1.08 -3.81 -7.29
C GLU A 56 0.21 -2.75 -6.64
N VAL A 57 0.80 -1.61 -6.30
CA VAL A 57 0.11 -0.53 -5.58
C VAL A 57 0.28 0.78 -6.34
N VAL A 58 -0.82 1.51 -6.46
CA VAL A 58 -0.84 2.84 -7.07
C VAL A 58 -1.51 3.80 -6.09
N ALA A 59 -0.92 4.96 -5.88
CA ALA A 59 -1.47 6.00 -5.02
C ALA A 59 -1.07 7.39 -5.53
N GLY A 60 -1.90 8.39 -5.23
CA GLY A 60 -1.58 9.78 -5.58
C GLY A 60 -0.46 10.36 -4.75
N GLY A 61 -0.31 9.92 -3.51
CA GLY A 61 0.73 10.41 -2.62
C GLY A 61 1.06 9.45 -1.49
N GLY A 62 1.96 9.85 -0.64
CA GLY A 62 2.34 9.05 0.51
C GLY A 62 3.43 9.66 1.36
N LYS A 63 3.82 8.93 2.39
CA LYS A 63 4.92 9.25 3.30
C LYS A 63 5.68 7.98 3.63
N VAL A 64 6.98 8.13 3.79
CA VAL A 64 7.85 7.04 4.24
C VAL A 64 8.52 7.48 5.53
N LYS A 65 8.47 6.64 6.55
CA LYS A 65 9.03 6.85 7.88
C LYS A 65 9.93 5.69 8.29
N ASN A 66 10.72 5.91 9.34
CA ASN A 66 11.51 4.86 9.99
C ASN A 66 12.37 4.07 9.01
N GLU A 67 13.14 4.78 8.19
CA GLU A 67 14.06 4.17 7.22
C GLU A 67 13.36 3.17 6.28
N ALA A 68 12.17 3.58 5.78
CA ALA A 68 11.37 2.80 4.85
C ALA A 68 10.75 1.52 5.45
N LYS A 69 10.55 1.49 6.76
CA LYS A 69 9.84 0.40 7.44
C LYS A 69 8.35 0.65 7.58
N ASP A 70 7.93 1.90 7.42
CA ASP A 70 6.55 2.32 7.59
C ASP A 70 6.17 3.21 6.40
N PHE A 71 5.26 2.71 5.56
CA PHE A 71 4.72 3.42 4.41
C PHE A 71 3.29 3.83 4.66
N GLU A 72 2.98 5.09 4.44
CA GLU A 72 1.61 5.57 4.36
C GLU A 72 1.37 6.00 2.92
N LEU A 73 0.35 5.43 2.28
CA LEU A 73 -0.07 5.82 0.94
C LEU A 73 -1.46 6.42 1.03
N ASN A 74 -1.71 7.48 0.29
CA ASN A 74 -2.95 8.23 0.36
C ASN A 74 -3.36 8.73 -1.02
N ASP A 75 -4.46 9.48 -1.05
CA ASP A 75 -5.00 10.05 -2.27
C ASP A 75 -5.37 8.96 -3.27
N LYS A 76 -6.30 8.11 -2.85
CA LYS A 76 -6.82 6.95 -3.57
C LYS A 76 -5.77 5.88 -3.82
N VAL A 77 -5.86 4.82 -3.06
CA VAL A 77 -4.94 3.69 -3.15
C VAL A 77 -5.64 2.52 -3.83
N VAL A 78 -4.96 1.92 -4.80
CA VAL A 78 -5.38 0.69 -5.46
C VAL A 78 -4.24 -0.31 -5.35
N ALA A 79 -4.52 -1.48 -4.77
CA ALA A 79 -3.55 -2.56 -4.62
C ALA A 79 -4.11 -3.84 -5.26
N VAL A 80 -3.35 -4.41 -6.20
CA VAL A 80 -3.76 -5.61 -6.94
C VAL A 80 -2.73 -6.71 -6.72
N LEU A 81 -3.21 -7.85 -6.23
CA LEU A 81 -2.37 -9.02 -5.99
C LEU A 81 -2.43 -9.95 -7.20
N SER A 82 -1.27 -10.30 -7.76
CA SER A 82 -1.18 -11.10 -8.98
C SER A 82 -1.81 -12.49 -8.84
N SER A 83 -1.80 -13.07 -7.64
CA SER A 83 -2.45 -14.36 -7.36
C SER A 83 -3.96 -14.26 -7.10
N GLY A 84 -4.50 -13.07 -7.11
CA GLY A 84 -5.93 -12.78 -6.94
C GLY A 84 -6.21 -11.85 -5.77
N GLY A 85 -6.96 -10.81 -6.05
CA GLY A 85 -7.41 -9.85 -5.06
C GLY A 85 -7.14 -8.41 -5.47
N LYS A 86 -8.07 -7.52 -5.09
CA LYS A 86 -7.95 -6.09 -5.32
C LYS A 86 -8.47 -5.35 -4.10
N LEU A 87 -7.62 -4.51 -3.53
CA LEU A 87 -7.94 -3.67 -2.38
C LEU A 87 -7.94 -2.21 -2.82
N THR A 88 -9.01 -1.50 -2.54
CA THR A 88 -9.08 -0.05 -2.75
C THR A 88 -9.45 0.64 -1.45
N ALA A 89 -8.87 1.80 -1.22
CA ALA A 89 -9.14 2.61 -0.03
C ALA A 89 -8.69 4.06 -0.29
N GLU A 90 -9.09 4.96 0.59
CA GLU A 90 -8.59 6.34 0.53
C GLU A 90 -7.13 6.40 0.93
N SER A 91 -6.74 5.60 1.94
CA SER A 91 -5.36 5.50 2.39
C SER A 91 -5.04 4.09 2.88
N ILE A 92 -3.77 3.73 2.82
CA ILE A 92 -3.25 2.53 3.46
C ILE A 92 -1.96 2.85 4.20
N ARG A 93 -1.71 2.08 5.25
CA ARG A 93 -0.44 2.06 5.95
C ARG A 93 0.11 0.65 5.88
N TRP A 94 1.35 0.50 5.43
CA TRP A 94 2.03 -0.78 5.42
C TRP A 94 3.20 -0.76 6.41
N GLN A 95 3.07 -1.58 7.45
CA GLN A 95 4.12 -1.81 8.41
C GLN A 95 4.90 -3.02 7.93
N GLN A 96 6.04 -2.77 7.30
CA GLN A 96 6.76 -3.75 6.52
C GLN A 96 7.23 -4.96 7.35
N ASN A 97 7.81 -4.72 8.52
CA ASN A 97 8.39 -5.80 9.31
C ASN A 97 7.37 -6.84 9.74
N GLU A 98 6.16 -6.40 10.08
CA GLU A 98 5.07 -7.27 10.52
C GLU A 98 4.19 -7.75 9.36
N ASP A 99 4.38 -7.17 8.19
CA ASP A 99 3.50 -7.34 7.02
C ASP A 99 2.04 -7.07 7.34
N VAL A 100 1.79 -5.91 7.94
CA VAL A 100 0.43 -5.48 8.27
C VAL A 100 0.05 -4.31 7.37
N ILE A 101 -1.07 -4.47 6.67
CA ILE A 101 -1.71 -3.41 5.88
C ILE A 101 -2.95 -2.94 6.63
N THR A 102 -3.02 -1.66 6.93
CA THR A 102 -4.20 -1.02 7.49
C THR A 102 -4.77 -0.08 6.43
N ALA A 103 -5.95 -0.42 5.91
CA ALA A 103 -6.65 0.39 4.93
C ALA A 103 -7.73 1.21 5.61
N SER A 104 -7.92 2.46 5.19
CA SER A 104 -8.89 3.37 5.79
C SER A 104 -9.60 4.20 4.73
N GLY A 105 -10.89 4.40 4.92
CA GLY A 105 -11.75 5.21 4.05
C GLY A 105 -12.27 4.44 2.84
N ASN A 106 -13.57 4.15 2.81
CA ASN A 106 -14.22 3.45 1.71
C ASN A 106 -13.45 2.21 1.27
N VAL A 107 -13.15 1.35 2.23
CA VAL A 107 -12.35 0.16 1.96
C VAL A 107 -13.17 -0.90 1.22
N ARG A 108 -12.62 -1.42 0.13
CA ARG A 108 -13.19 -2.51 -0.66
C ARG A 108 -12.09 -3.54 -0.92
N LEU A 109 -12.34 -4.76 -0.53
CA LEU A 109 -11.46 -5.88 -0.87
C LEU A 109 -12.26 -6.93 -1.63
N LEU A 110 -11.89 -7.11 -2.88
CA LEU A 110 -12.46 -8.13 -3.74
C LEU A 110 -11.44 -9.26 -3.87
N LYS A 111 -11.80 -10.45 -3.43
CA LYS A 111 -10.96 -11.63 -3.55
C LYS A 111 -11.84 -12.83 -3.87
N ASP A 112 -11.51 -13.56 -4.94
CA ASP A 112 -12.33 -14.61 -5.51
C ASP A 112 -13.73 -14.05 -5.83
N ASP A 113 -14.78 -14.64 -5.31
CA ASP A 113 -16.16 -14.17 -5.48
C ASP A 113 -16.68 -13.39 -4.27
N THR A 114 -15.79 -12.95 -3.39
CA THR A 114 -16.14 -12.30 -2.13
C THR A 114 -15.75 -10.83 -2.17
N LEU A 115 -16.70 -9.96 -1.85
CA LEU A 115 -16.47 -8.53 -1.67
C LEU A 115 -16.65 -8.18 -0.20
N ALA A 116 -15.60 -7.66 0.39
CA ALA A 116 -15.61 -7.14 1.77
C ALA A 116 -15.49 -5.62 1.74
N THR A 117 -16.34 -4.92 2.47
CA THR A 117 -16.34 -3.47 2.56
C THR A 117 -16.38 -3.00 4.01
N GLY A 118 -15.86 -1.83 4.27
CA GLY A 118 -15.89 -1.23 5.61
C GLY A 118 -15.20 0.12 5.62
N ASP A 119 -15.20 0.75 6.79
CA ASP A 119 -14.50 2.01 6.98
C ASP A 119 -13.00 1.79 7.16
N LYS A 120 -12.64 0.66 7.73
CA LYS A 120 -11.25 0.28 7.99
C LYS A 120 -11.08 -1.23 7.81
N ALA A 121 -9.95 -1.63 7.30
CA ALA A 121 -9.58 -3.03 7.20
C ALA A 121 -8.12 -3.24 7.60
N VAL A 122 -7.85 -4.35 8.27
CA VAL A 122 -6.49 -4.78 8.59
C VAL A 122 -6.27 -6.14 7.94
N THR A 123 -5.20 -6.27 7.17
CA THR A 123 -4.88 -7.48 6.44
C THR A 123 -3.35 -7.58 6.22
N SER A 124 -2.90 -8.48 5.38
CA SER A 124 -1.50 -8.64 5.00
C SER A 124 -1.32 -8.37 3.50
N SER A 125 -0.09 -8.39 3.02
CA SER A 125 0.19 -8.27 1.57
C SER A 125 -0.37 -9.44 0.76
N ALA A 126 -0.77 -10.52 1.41
CA ALA A 126 -1.47 -11.66 0.81
C ALA A 126 -2.99 -11.48 0.81
N PHE A 127 -3.51 -10.40 1.40
CA PHE A 127 -4.93 -10.18 1.65
C PHE A 127 -5.55 -11.31 2.50
N GLU A 128 -4.79 -11.78 3.48
CA GLU A 128 -5.22 -12.83 4.40
C GLU A 128 -5.49 -12.26 5.79
N ARG A 129 -6.29 -12.99 6.58
CA ARG A 129 -6.65 -12.62 7.96
C ARG A 129 -7.29 -11.24 8.02
N LEU A 130 -8.24 -11.02 7.15
CA LEU A 130 -8.95 -9.75 7.03
C LEU A 130 -9.78 -9.46 8.27
N LYS A 131 -9.60 -8.27 8.83
CA LYS A 131 -10.45 -7.74 9.89
C LYS A 131 -11.06 -6.43 9.42
N LEU A 132 -12.38 -6.34 9.45
CA LEU A 132 -13.13 -5.16 9.04
C LEU A 132 -13.69 -4.42 10.25
N GLU A 133 -13.70 -3.09 10.20
CA GLU A 133 -14.28 -2.24 11.21
C GLU A 133 -15.09 -1.12 10.58
N GLY A 134 -16.26 -0.83 11.16
CA GLY A 134 -17.15 0.25 10.73
C GLY A 134 -17.88 -0.05 9.43
N HIS A 135 -19.20 -0.13 9.48
CA HIS A 135 -20.09 -0.43 8.33
C HIS A 135 -19.61 -1.67 7.56
N ALA A 136 -19.14 -2.68 8.30
CA ALA A 136 -18.55 -3.87 7.70
C ALA A 136 -19.60 -4.74 7.05
N GLU A 137 -19.37 -5.11 5.79
CA GLU A 137 -20.21 -6.01 5.02
C GLU A 137 -19.36 -7.00 4.26
N VAL A 138 -19.85 -8.22 4.10
CA VAL A 138 -19.24 -9.26 3.26
C VAL A 138 -20.30 -9.85 2.38
N GLN A 139 -20.08 -9.86 1.07
CA GLN A 139 -20.98 -10.41 0.07
C GLN A 139 -20.25 -11.48 -0.72
N ARG A 140 -20.96 -12.56 -1.08
CA ARG A 140 -20.40 -13.65 -1.89
C ARG A 140 -21.26 -13.94 -3.10
N GLY A 141 -20.62 -14.45 -4.15
CA GLY A 141 -21.29 -14.93 -5.34
C GLY A 141 -21.88 -13.83 -6.22
N GLY A 142 -21.43 -12.60 -6.04
CA GLY A 142 -21.86 -11.48 -6.85
C GLY A 142 -21.02 -11.32 -8.10
N ASP A 143 -21.54 -10.51 -9.03
CA ASP A 143 -20.79 -10.04 -10.18
C ASP A 143 -20.42 -8.59 -9.89
N TYR A 144 -19.15 -8.38 -9.53
CA TYR A 144 -18.70 -7.08 -9.06
C TYR A 144 -17.91 -6.37 -10.17
N ASN A 145 -18.43 -5.26 -10.65
CA ASN A 145 -17.77 -4.41 -11.63
C ASN A 145 -16.78 -3.47 -10.90
N GLU A 146 -15.52 -3.65 -11.20
CA GLU A 146 -14.46 -2.85 -10.61
C GLU A 146 -13.71 -2.03 -11.66
#